data_5a62d23a5c23a61d812afdbacb533692
#
_entry.id   5a62d23a5c23a61d812afdbacb533692
#
_cell.length_a   1.000
_cell.length_b   1.000
_cell.length_c   1.000
_cell.angle_alpha   90.00
_cell.angle_beta   90.00
_cell.angle_gamma   90.00
#
_symmetry.space_group_name_H-M   'P 1'
#
loop_
_entity.id
_entity.type
_entity.pdbx_description
1 polymer ?
#
loop_
_entity_poly.entity_id
_entity_poly.type
_entity_poly.pdbx_seq_one_letter_code
_entity_poly.pdbx_strand_id
1 'polypeptide(L)'
;MKRIVGSFFMLICLYLLQTTVFSRIAIAGVKPNVIIILTVAAGYKYGKIPGIMMGFFTGLFIDMSEGSYLGYYALMYLVIGYLAGFCNKIYNNDSNIIPLLLTGGLDFLLNLMQYVTGFLLRNKLDLPYYLIRIILPEFVYTLVSAALLYKVIDFCYTGLEAKKKETKEEEA
;
A
#
# COMPACT_ATOMS: atom_id res chain seq x y z
N MET A 1 -0.46 17.61 11.91
CA MET A 1 -0.54 16.59 12.95
C MET A 1 -1.78 15.68 12.79
N LYS A 2 -3.02 16.21 12.73
CA LYS A 2 -4.26 15.38 12.62
C LYS A 2 -4.28 14.42 11.42
N ARG A 3 -3.73 14.79 10.25
CA ARG A 3 -3.64 13.91 9.05
C ARG A 3 -2.71 12.73 9.24
N ILE A 4 -1.55 12.94 9.87
CA ILE A 4 -0.57 11.88 10.14
C ILE A 4 -1.16 10.86 11.12
N VAL A 5 -1.82 11.33 12.18
CA VAL A 5 -2.49 10.47 13.15
C VAL A 5 -3.63 9.67 12.50
N GLY A 6 -4.45 10.33 11.64
CA GLY A 6 -5.52 9.65 10.91
C GLY A 6 -4.99 8.57 9.93
N SER A 7 -3.90 8.88 9.21
CA SER A 7 -3.27 7.89 8.31
C SER A 7 -2.65 6.73 9.08
N PHE A 8 -2.06 6.99 10.26
CA PHE A 8 -1.50 5.95 11.11
C PHE A 8 -2.59 5.05 11.70
N PHE A 9 -3.70 5.62 12.14
CA PHE A 9 -4.86 4.85 12.61
C PHE A 9 -5.43 3.98 11.48
N MET A 10 -5.55 4.53 10.28
CA MET A 10 -6.01 3.81 9.09
C MET A 10 -5.06 2.66 8.73
N LEU A 11 -3.75 2.84 8.90
CA LEU A 11 -2.74 1.80 8.70
C LEU A 11 -2.99 0.62 9.66
N ILE A 12 -3.19 0.90 10.94
CA ILE A 12 -3.48 -0.14 11.94
C ILE A 12 -4.76 -0.88 11.60
N CYS A 13 -5.83 -0.16 11.24
CA CYS A 13 -7.10 -0.78 10.85
C CYS A 13 -6.95 -1.68 9.63
N LEU A 14 -6.26 -1.22 8.57
CA LEU A 14 -6.04 -2.02 7.36
C LEU A 14 -5.12 -3.22 7.63
N TYR A 15 -4.11 -3.05 8.49
CA TYR A 15 -3.25 -4.15 8.89
C TYR A 15 -4.04 -5.23 9.65
N LEU A 16 -4.88 -4.85 10.61
CA LEU A 16 -5.75 -5.79 11.31
C LEU A 16 -6.73 -6.48 10.35
N LEU A 17 -7.27 -5.75 9.40
CA LEU A 17 -8.15 -6.29 8.37
C LEU A 17 -7.40 -7.30 7.48
N GLN A 18 -6.17 -6.99 7.08
CA GLN A 18 -5.33 -7.90 6.29
C GLN A 18 -5.00 -9.18 7.06
N THR A 19 -4.61 -9.08 8.32
CA THR A 19 -4.20 -10.24 9.12
C THR A 19 -5.38 -11.10 9.58
N THR A 20 -6.55 -10.49 9.83
CA THR A 20 -7.71 -11.21 10.39
C THR A 20 -8.64 -11.71 9.29
N VAL A 21 -9.09 -10.83 8.39
CA VAL A 21 -10.10 -11.13 7.38
C VAL A 21 -9.46 -11.78 6.15
N PHE A 22 -8.47 -11.12 5.55
CA PHE A 22 -7.87 -11.62 4.31
C PHE A 22 -7.03 -12.88 4.50
N SER A 23 -6.51 -13.13 5.70
CA SER A 23 -5.87 -14.41 6.02
C SER A 23 -6.83 -15.60 5.99
N ARG A 24 -8.12 -15.37 6.26
CA ARG A 24 -9.15 -16.44 6.19
C ARG A 24 -9.70 -16.65 4.78
N ILE A 25 -9.61 -15.62 3.92
CA ILE A 25 -10.12 -15.63 2.54
C ILE A 25 -8.96 -15.82 1.54
N ALA A 26 -7.81 -16.32 2.01
CA ALA A 26 -6.66 -16.57 1.15
C ALA A 26 -7.03 -17.62 0.06
N ILE A 27 -6.91 -17.22 -1.22
CA ILE A 27 -7.17 -18.11 -2.36
C ILE A 27 -5.84 -18.77 -2.74
N ALA A 28 -5.81 -20.08 -2.70
CA ALA A 28 -4.60 -20.88 -2.97
C ALA A 28 -3.37 -20.50 -2.07
N GLY A 29 -3.62 -19.97 -0.87
CA GLY A 29 -2.57 -19.56 0.06
C GLY A 29 -2.00 -18.15 -0.20
N VAL A 30 -2.54 -17.43 -1.19
CA VAL A 30 -2.12 -16.05 -1.54
C VAL A 30 -3.10 -15.06 -0.93
N LYS A 31 -2.58 -14.02 -0.26
CA LYS A 31 -3.34 -12.94 0.36
C LYS A 31 -3.18 -11.67 -0.45
N PRO A 32 -4.22 -10.81 -0.56
CA PRO A 32 -4.05 -9.50 -1.18
C PRO A 32 -3.19 -8.60 -0.30
N ASN A 33 -2.37 -7.77 -0.93
CA ASN A 33 -1.54 -6.79 -0.24
C ASN A 33 -2.32 -5.48 -0.02
N VAL A 34 -3.19 -5.48 0.98
CA VAL A 34 -4.06 -4.33 1.26
C VAL A 34 -3.28 -3.11 1.75
N ILE A 35 -2.17 -3.34 2.42
CA ILE A 35 -1.37 -2.28 3.04
C ILE A 35 -0.65 -1.43 1.97
N ILE A 36 -0.26 -2.02 0.83
CA ILE A 36 0.35 -1.28 -0.27
C ILE A 36 -0.60 -0.22 -0.82
N ILE A 37 -1.92 -0.50 -0.81
CA ILE A 37 -2.95 0.42 -1.30
C ILE A 37 -2.89 1.75 -0.54
N LEU A 38 -2.75 1.67 0.79
CA LEU A 38 -2.65 2.86 1.64
C LEU A 38 -1.35 3.64 1.38
N THR A 39 -0.22 2.94 1.23
CA THR A 39 1.07 3.55 0.92
C THR A 39 1.03 4.29 -0.42
N VAL A 40 0.47 3.63 -1.44
CA VAL A 40 0.33 4.22 -2.79
C VAL A 40 -0.66 5.39 -2.76
N ALA A 41 -1.80 5.25 -2.09
CA ALA A 41 -2.79 6.33 -1.95
C ALA A 41 -2.18 7.56 -1.26
N ALA A 42 -1.40 7.37 -0.19
CA ALA A 42 -0.72 8.46 0.50
C ALA A 42 0.32 9.16 -0.39
N GLY A 43 1.16 8.40 -1.10
CA GLY A 43 2.15 8.94 -2.03
C GLY A 43 1.50 9.68 -3.20
N TYR A 44 0.53 9.05 -3.85
CA TYR A 44 -0.16 9.62 -5.00
C TYR A 44 -0.95 10.89 -4.65
N LYS A 45 -1.64 10.92 -3.51
CA LYS A 45 -2.47 12.07 -3.08
C LYS A 45 -1.66 13.22 -2.49
N TYR A 46 -0.62 12.92 -1.71
CA TYR A 46 0.09 13.93 -0.91
C TYR A 46 1.54 14.17 -1.34
N GLY A 47 2.05 13.39 -2.28
CA GLY A 47 3.39 13.54 -2.83
C GLY A 47 4.46 12.69 -2.16
N LYS A 48 5.73 12.98 -2.52
CA LYS A 48 6.87 12.11 -2.21
C LYS A 48 7.13 11.94 -0.72
N ILE A 49 7.17 13.04 0.04
CA ILE A 49 7.53 13.00 1.46
C ILE A 49 6.51 12.21 2.29
N PRO A 50 5.19 12.48 2.20
CA PRO A 50 4.19 11.66 2.86
C PRO A 50 4.19 10.20 2.39
N GLY A 51 4.43 9.94 1.09
CA GLY A 51 4.57 8.60 0.55
C GLY A 51 5.72 7.82 1.16
N ILE A 52 6.91 8.43 1.25
CA ILE A 52 8.10 7.84 1.89
C ILE A 52 7.82 7.53 3.37
N MET A 53 7.29 8.50 4.10
CA MET A 53 6.99 8.32 5.53
C MET A 53 5.98 7.19 5.73
N MET A 54 4.91 7.20 4.96
CA MET A 54 3.88 6.17 5.04
C MET A 54 4.43 4.79 4.69
N GLY A 55 5.23 4.69 3.61
CA GLY A 55 5.89 3.47 3.20
C GLY A 55 6.83 2.94 4.27
N PHE A 56 7.67 3.80 4.85
CA PHE A 56 8.60 3.41 5.91
C PHE A 56 7.87 2.84 7.13
N PHE A 57 6.87 3.55 7.66
CA PHE A 57 6.11 3.06 8.81
C PHE A 57 5.31 1.80 8.50
N THR A 58 4.74 1.71 7.31
CA THR A 58 4.01 0.53 6.84
C THR A 58 4.94 -0.69 6.79
N GLY A 59 6.10 -0.54 6.16
CA GLY A 59 7.08 -1.61 6.06
C GLY A 59 7.67 -2.00 7.41
N LEU A 60 7.94 -1.02 8.30
CA LEU A 60 8.40 -1.29 9.65
C LEU A 60 7.37 -2.10 10.46
N PHE A 61 6.08 -1.81 10.27
CA PHE A 61 5.00 -2.54 10.93
C PHE A 61 4.93 -4.00 10.46
N ILE A 62 5.16 -4.23 9.17
CA ILE A 62 5.25 -5.58 8.60
C ILE A 62 6.49 -6.30 9.11
N ASP A 63 7.66 -5.63 9.16
CA ASP A 63 8.91 -6.19 9.68
C ASP A 63 8.76 -6.67 11.13
N MET A 64 8.04 -5.92 11.95
CA MET A 64 7.80 -6.28 13.36
C MET A 64 6.88 -7.49 13.52
N SER A 65 6.01 -7.76 12.56
CA SER A 65 4.98 -8.80 12.68
C SER A 65 5.28 -10.06 11.86
N GLU A 66 5.86 -9.93 10.68
CA GLU A 66 6.09 -11.05 9.77
C GLU A 66 7.55 -11.13 9.30
N GLY A 67 8.35 -10.10 9.54
CA GLY A 67 9.70 -9.97 9.02
C GLY A 67 10.72 -10.86 9.72
N SER A 68 11.48 -11.63 8.94
CA SER A 68 12.67 -12.33 9.42
C SER A 68 13.85 -11.38 9.67
N TYR A 69 13.84 -10.21 9.02
CA TYR A 69 14.89 -9.20 9.09
C TYR A 69 14.27 -7.81 9.26
N LEU A 70 14.59 -7.12 10.36
CA LEU A 70 14.14 -5.75 10.61
C LEU A 70 14.71 -4.80 9.55
N GLY A 71 13.84 -4.01 8.92
CA GLY A 71 14.20 -3.02 7.92
C GLY A 71 14.02 -3.46 6.46
N TYR A 72 13.81 -4.75 6.21
CA TYR A 72 13.66 -5.30 4.85
C TYR A 72 12.40 -4.76 4.16
N TYR A 73 11.23 -4.95 4.75
CA TYR A 73 9.97 -4.42 4.22
C TYR A 73 9.91 -2.90 4.35
N ALA A 74 10.49 -2.33 5.41
CA ALA A 74 10.55 -0.88 5.58
C ALA A 74 11.27 -0.20 4.40
N LEU A 75 12.38 -0.77 3.92
CA LEU A 75 13.11 -0.25 2.77
C LEU A 75 12.32 -0.44 1.46
N MET A 76 11.72 -1.60 1.25
CA MET A 76 10.91 -1.86 0.05
C MET A 76 9.71 -0.92 -0.04
N TYR A 77 8.93 -0.81 1.04
CA TYR A 77 7.76 0.07 1.07
C TYR A 77 8.12 1.56 1.01
N LEU A 78 9.30 1.95 1.51
CA LEU A 78 9.82 3.30 1.34
C LEU A 78 10.02 3.62 -0.14
N VAL A 79 10.63 2.72 -0.92
CA VAL A 79 10.81 2.88 -2.37
C VAL A 79 9.47 2.95 -3.08
N ILE A 80 8.53 2.09 -2.72
CA ILE A 80 7.16 2.10 -3.27
C ILE A 80 6.47 3.44 -2.98
N GLY A 81 6.54 3.94 -1.75
CA GLY A 81 5.98 5.23 -1.36
C GLY A 81 6.60 6.41 -2.10
N TYR A 82 7.92 6.36 -2.34
CA TYR A 82 8.62 7.36 -3.14
C TYR A 82 8.14 7.36 -4.60
N LEU A 83 8.07 6.18 -5.24
CA LEU A 83 7.60 6.03 -6.62
C LEU A 83 6.13 6.47 -6.77
N ALA A 84 5.27 6.09 -5.84
CA ALA A 84 3.90 6.55 -5.81
C ALA A 84 3.82 8.08 -5.71
N GLY A 85 4.65 8.68 -4.85
CA GLY A 85 4.74 10.13 -4.68
C GLY A 85 5.33 10.87 -5.89
N PHE A 86 6.11 10.19 -6.73
CA PHE A 86 6.58 10.76 -7.98
C PHE A 86 5.43 10.98 -8.97
N CYS A 87 4.45 10.09 -8.96
CA CYS A 87 3.26 10.17 -9.79
C CYS A 87 2.20 11.19 -9.28
N ASN A 88 2.44 11.85 -8.16
CA ASN A 88 1.54 12.89 -7.62
C ASN A 88 1.29 14.04 -8.61
N LYS A 89 2.22 14.34 -9.51
CA LYS A 89 2.05 15.36 -10.56
C LYS A 89 0.94 15.03 -11.56
N ILE A 90 0.58 13.76 -11.67
CA ILE A 90 -0.47 13.25 -12.57
C ILE A 90 -1.79 13.11 -11.78
N TYR A 91 -1.80 13.59 -10.52
CA TYR A 91 -2.97 13.48 -9.66
C TYR A 91 -4.18 14.20 -10.29
N ASN A 92 -5.21 13.42 -10.58
CA ASN A 92 -6.51 13.90 -11.01
C ASN A 92 -7.58 13.43 -10.01
N ASN A 93 -8.29 14.39 -9.45
CA ASN A 93 -9.29 14.12 -8.39
C ASN A 93 -10.50 13.32 -8.91
N ASP A 94 -10.72 13.33 -10.23
CA ASP A 94 -11.94 12.79 -10.85
C ASP A 94 -11.80 11.32 -11.28
N SER A 95 -10.62 10.71 -11.14
CA SER A 95 -10.38 9.37 -11.66
C SER A 95 -9.61 8.50 -10.67
N ASN A 96 -10.27 7.42 -10.20
CA ASN A 96 -9.64 6.39 -9.36
C ASN A 96 -8.90 5.31 -10.19
N ILE A 97 -8.90 5.43 -11.52
CA ILE A 97 -8.26 4.45 -12.40
C ILE A 97 -6.74 4.55 -12.32
N ILE A 98 -6.21 5.77 -12.29
CA ILE A 98 -4.75 6.01 -12.24
C ILE A 98 -4.14 5.44 -10.95
N PRO A 99 -4.65 5.76 -9.74
CA PRO A 99 -4.11 5.17 -8.52
C PRO A 99 -4.31 3.64 -8.45
N LEU A 100 -5.36 3.10 -9.06
CA LEU A 100 -5.58 1.66 -9.15
C LEU A 100 -4.50 0.98 -10.00
N LEU A 101 -4.23 1.49 -11.20
CA LEU A 101 -3.17 0.99 -12.07
C LEU A 101 -1.78 1.14 -11.44
N LEU A 102 -1.56 2.27 -10.77
CA LEU A 102 -0.31 2.54 -10.06
C LEU A 102 -0.11 1.54 -8.92
N THR A 103 -1.16 1.24 -8.15
CA THR A 103 -1.11 0.23 -7.09
C THR A 103 -0.75 -1.14 -7.64
N GLY A 104 -1.38 -1.57 -8.73
CA GLY A 104 -1.05 -2.84 -9.37
C GLY A 104 0.39 -2.88 -9.87
N GLY A 105 0.86 -1.85 -10.57
CA GLY A 105 2.23 -1.78 -11.04
C GLY A 105 3.27 -1.81 -9.91
N LEU A 106 3.01 -1.09 -8.83
CA LEU A 106 3.90 -1.06 -7.66
C LEU A 106 3.83 -2.35 -6.83
N ASP A 107 2.68 -3.00 -6.76
CA ASP A 107 2.54 -4.32 -6.14
C ASP A 107 3.32 -5.39 -6.91
N PHE A 108 3.21 -5.37 -8.23
CA PHE A 108 4.03 -6.22 -9.08
C PHE A 108 5.54 -5.99 -8.87
N LEU A 109 5.95 -4.72 -8.81
CA LEU A 109 7.35 -4.35 -8.54
C LEU A 109 7.81 -4.84 -7.15
N LEU A 110 6.97 -4.69 -6.12
CA LEU A 110 7.26 -5.18 -4.78
C LEU A 110 7.47 -6.69 -4.77
N ASN A 111 6.58 -7.43 -5.42
CA ASN A 111 6.68 -8.88 -5.56
C ASN A 111 7.95 -9.31 -6.31
N LEU A 112 8.32 -8.57 -7.36
CA LEU A 112 9.56 -8.80 -8.08
C LEU A 112 10.80 -8.57 -7.21
N MET A 113 10.80 -7.50 -6.41
CA MET A 113 11.88 -7.22 -5.45
C MET A 113 11.99 -8.34 -4.40
N GLN A 114 10.86 -8.82 -3.90
CA GLN A 114 10.81 -9.95 -2.95
C GLN A 114 11.32 -11.26 -3.59
N TYR A 115 10.98 -11.50 -4.86
CA TYR A 115 11.51 -12.65 -5.59
C TYR A 115 13.03 -12.57 -5.73
N VAL A 116 13.55 -11.42 -6.15
CA VAL A 116 15.00 -11.22 -6.32
C VAL A 116 15.74 -11.46 -4.99
N THR A 117 15.25 -10.91 -3.91
CA THR A 117 15.93 -11.04 -2.61
C THR A 117 15.70 -12.38 -1.92
N GLY A 118 14.50 -12.96 -2.08
CA GLY A 118 14.15 -14.20 -1.39
C GLY A 118 14.59 -15.48 -2.12
N PHE A 119 14.51 -15.49 -3.43
CA PHE A 119 14.73 -16.71 -4.24
C PHE A 119 16.02 -16.67 -5.04
N LEU A 120 16.32 -15.53 -5.69
CA LEU A 120 17.52 -15.41 -6.53
C LEU A 120 18.79 -15.55 -5.68
N LEU A 121 18.83 -14.89 -4.53
CA LEU A 121 19.97 -14.97 -3.61
C LEU A 121 20.13 -16.35 -2.96
N ARG A 122 19.07 -17.17 -2.93
CA ARG A 122 19.09 -18.55 -2.43
C ARG A 122 19.25 -19.60 -3.53
N ASN A 123 19.57 -19.17 -4.75
CA ASN A 123 19.79 -20.03 -5.93
C ASN A 123 18.61 -20.95 -6.29
N LYS A 124 17.37 -20.51 -6.04
CA LYS A 124 16.14 -21.20 -6.47
C LYS A 124 15.54 -20.45 -7.65
N LEU A 125 15.79 -20.94 -8.87
CA LEU A 125 15.49 -20.27 -10.13
C LEU A 125 14.17 -20.71 -10.79
N ASP A 126 13.09 -20.89 -10.03
CA ASP A 126 11.78 -21.27 -10.58
C ASP A 126 10.88 -20.02 -10.81
N LEU A 127 11.39 -19.05 -11.57
CA LEU A 127 10.70 -17.80 -11.89
C LEU A 127 9.31 -18.01 -12.52
N PRO A 128 9.12 -18.93 -13.51
CA PRO A 128 7.80 -19.15 -14.09
C PRO A 128 6.77 -19.68 -13.08
N TYR A 129 7.20 -20.56 -12.19
CA TYR A 129 6.33 -21.10 -11.13
C TYR A 129 5.91 -19.98 -10.15
N TYR A 130 6.87 -19.17 -9.72
CA TYR A 130 6.61 -18.09 -8.77
C TYR A 130 5.68 -17.02 -9.37
N LEU A 131 5.90 -16.66 -10.63
CA LEU A 131 5.13 -15.65 -11.34
C LEU A 131 3.67 -16.09 -11.51
N ILE A 132 3.43 -17.31 -11.94
CA ILE A 132 2.07 -17.80 -12.23
C ILE A 132 1.33 -18.16 -10.93
N ARG A 133 2.02 -18.66 -9.92
CA ARG A 133 1.37 -19.24 -8.74
C ARG A 133 1.28 -18.27 -7.55
N ILE A 134 2.10 -17.23 -7.52
CA ILE A 134 2.14 -16.27 -6.42
C ILE A 134 1.86 -14.86 -6.95
N ILE A 135 2.71 -14.32 -7.83
CA ILE A 135 2.61 -12.92 -8.27
C ILE A 135 1.29 -12.63 -8.99
N LEU A 136 0.91 -13.45 -9.96
CA LEU A 136 -0.32 -13.22 -10.74
C LEU A 136 -1.60 -13.27 -9.90
N PRO A 137 -1.83 -14.28 -9.04
CA PRO A 137 -2.99 -14.30 -8.17
C PRO A 137 -3.00 -13.14 -7.16
N GLU A 138 -1.85 -12.82 -6.56
CA GLU A 138 -1.72 -11.71 -5.63
C GLU A 138 -2.05 -10.37 -6.31
N PHE A 139 -1.49 -10.13 -7.49
CA PHE A 139 -1.75 -8.94 -8.29
C PHE A 139 -3.24 -8.75 -8.59
N VAL A 140 -3.91 -9.79 -9.09
CA VAL A 140 -5.36 -9.72 -9.39
C VAL A 140 -6.15 -9.47 -8.11
N TYR A 141 -5.80 -10.16 -7.03
CA TYR A 141 -6.51 -10.04 -5.76
C TYR A 141 -6.27 -8.67 -5.11
N THR A 142 -5.06 -8.15 -5.19
CA THR A 142 -4.72 -6.79 -4.72
C THR A 142 -5.47 -5.74 -5.54
N LEU A 143 -5.58 -5.87 -6.87
CA LEU A 143 -6.35 -4.95 -7.71
C LEU A 143 -7.84 -4.94 -7.36
N VAL A 144 -8.45 -6.11 -7.17
CA VAL A 144 -9.87 -6.20 -6.77
C VAL A 144 -10.08 -5.56 -5.41
N SER A 145 -9.21 -5.85 -4.45
CA SER A 145 -9.25 -5.25 -3.11
C SER A 145 -9.01 -3.74 -3.17
N ALA A 146 -8.10 -3.28 -4.02
CA ALA A 146 -7.82 -1.87 -4.23
C ALA A 146 -9.04 -1.12 -4.79
N ALA A 147 -9.73 -1.70 -5.78
CA ALA A 147 -10.93 -1.09 -6.37
C ALA A 147 -12.04 -0.85 -5.32
N LEU A 148 -12.19 -1.78 -4.37
CA LEU A 148 -13.14 -1.64 -3.27
C LEU A 148 -12.66 -0.61 -2.24
N LEU A 149 -11.38 -0.68 -1.86
CA LEU A 149 -10.82 0.14 -0.79
C LEU A 149 -10.57 1.59 -1.20
N TYR A 150 -10.27 1.88 -2.47
CA TYR A 150 -10.11 3.27 -2.92
C TYR A 150 -11.36 4.10 -2.67
N LYS A 151 -12.57 3.54 -2.83
CA LYS A 151 -13.81 4.23 -2.48
C LYS A 151 -13.89 4.56 -0.99
N VAL A 152 -13.48 3.62 -0.13
CA VAL A 152 -13.48 3.81 1.34
C VAL A 152 -12.40 4.80 1.76
N ILE A 153 -11.20 4.67 1.19
CA ILE A 153 -10.06 5.55 1.47
C ILE A 153 -10.38 6.99 1.08
N ASP A 154 -10.96 7.18 -0.10
CA ASP A 154 -11.32 8.52 -0.60
C ASP A 154 -12.42 9.16 0.27
N PHE A 155 -13.41 8.39 0.68
CA PHE A 155 -14.43 8.85 1.62
C PHE A 155 -13.83 9.28 2.96
N CYS A 156 -12.90 8.50 3.52
CA CYS A 156 -12.20 8.84 4.78
C CYS A 156 -11.35 10.10 4.64
N TYR A 157 -10.62 10.25 3.53
CA TYR A 157 -9.78 11.43 3.31
C TYR A 157 -10.60 12.69 3.04
N THR A 158 -11.69 12.60 2.28
CA THR A 158 -12.60 13.73 2.03
C THR A 158 -13.27 14.19 3.32
N GLY A 159 -13.68 13.26 4.18
CA GLY A 159 -14.23 13.58 5.51
C GLY A 159 -13.23 14.32 6.42
N LEU A 160 -11.95 13.93 6.37
CA LEU A 160 -10.88 14.61 7.12
C LEU A 160 -10.57 16.01 6.58
N GLU A 161 -10.74 16.24 5.28
CA GLU A 161 -10.54 17.55 4.65
C GLU A 161 -11.71 18.50 4.87
N ALA A 162 -12.94 18.00 4.84
CA ALA A 162 -14.16 18.77 5.16
C ALA A 162 -14.11 19.31 6.58
N LYS A 163 -13.81 18.43 7.56
CA LYS A 163 -13.68 18.82 8.97
C LYS A 163 -12.58 19.85 9.24
N LYS A 164 -11.57 19.92 8.35
CA LYS A 164 -10.52 20.94 8.46
C LYS A 164 -10.94 22.30 7.91
N LYS A 165 -11.85 22.35 6.93
CA LYS A 165 -12.41 23.62 6.44
C LYS A 165 -13.31 24.24 7.49
N GLU A 166 -14.19 23.45 8.10
CA GLU A 166 -15.08 23.91 9.18
C GLU A 166 -14.28 24.49 10.35
N THR A 167 -13.23 23.79 10.83
CA THR A 167 -12.40 24.28 11.96
C THR A 167 -11.64 25.57 11.62
N LYS A 168 -11.32 25.83 10.35
CA LYS A 168 -10.65 27.07 9.94
C LYS A 168 -11.61 28.24 9.77
N GLU A 169 -12.86 27.97 9.45
CA GLU A 169 -13.92 28.97 9.36
C GLU A 169 -14.43 29.36 10.74
N GLU A 170 -14.34 28.49 11.74
CA GLU A 170 -14.64 28.78 13.15
C GLU A 170 -13.52 29.55 13.87
N GLU A 171 -12.27 29.49 13.38
CA GLU A 171 -11.12 30.22 13.95
C GLU A 171 -10.86 31.58 13.26
N ALA A 172 -11.63 31.95 12.24
CA ALA A 172 -11.49 33.22 11.48
C ALA A 172 -12.62 34.22 11.80
#